data_a6b3f22c4b66eb44f6cff1ce8e3a6670
#
_entry.id   a6b3f22c4b66eb44f6cff1ce8e3a6670
#
_cell.length_a   1.000
_cell.length_b   1.000
_cell.length_c   1.000
_cell.angle_alpha   90.00
_cell.angle_beta   90.00
_cell.angle_gamma   90.00
#
_symmetry.space_group_name_H-M   'P 1'
#
loop_
_entity.id
_entity.type
_entity.pdbx_description
1 polymer ?
#
loop_
_entity_poly.entity_id
_entity_poly.type
_entity_poly.pdbx_seq_one_letter_code
_entity_poly.pdbx_strand_id
1 'polypeptide(L)'
;MSDIEIIPLVDTSESWDGERLPAYPAGTPRVTILRGVVQPGAKVAMHRHGVINAGVILRGELTVVSETGVERTFRAGEGVVELVGTPHYGENRGREATEVIMFYAGAGNLPLSEPSE
;
A
#
# COMPACT_ATOMS: atom_id res chain seq x y z
N MET A 1 28.74 -19.95 6.11
CA MET A 1 28.24 -18.60 5.85
C MET A 1 27.39 -18.61 4.59
N SER A 2 26.28 -17.92 4.63
CA SER A 2 25.38 -17.85 3.49
C SER A 2 25.69 -16.60 2.66
N ASP A 3 25.70 -16.76 1.32
CA ASP A 3 25.83 -15.65 0.39
C ASP A 3 24.45 -15.02 0.11
N ILE A 4 23.41 -15.50 0.76
CA ILE A 4 22.04 -15.04 0.60
C ILE A 4 21.56 -14.50 1.92
N GLU A 5 20.98 -13.29 1.88
CA GLU A 5 20.38 -12.65 3.04
C GLU A 5 18.90 -12.43 2.73
N ILE A 6 18.03 -12.86 3.62
CA ILE A 6 16.58 -12.71 3.47
C ILE A 6 16.07 -11.88 4.63
N ILE A 7 15.54 -10.71 4.32
CA ILE A 7 15.08 -9.74 5.32
C ILE A 7 13.58 -9.54 5.12
N PRO A 8 12.74 -9.93 6.09
CA PRO A 8 11.31 -9.64 6.00
C PRO A 8 11.08 -8.15 6.20
N LEU A 9 10.28 -7.55 5.34
CA LEU A 9 9.89 -6.14 5.44
C LEU A 9 8.58 -6.00 6.20
N VAL A 10 7.66 -6.93 5.98
CA VAL A 10 6.42 -7.07 6.76
C VAL A 10 6.08 -8.54 6.87
N ASP A 11 5.46 -8.89 7.99
CA ASP A 11 4.94 -10.23 8.26
C ASP A 11 3.84 -10.02 9.29
N THR A 12 2.59 -9.87 8.80
CA THR A 12 1.52 -9.38 9.66
C THR A 12 0.14 -9.80 9.14
N SER A 13 -0.83 -9.81 10.03
CA SER A 13 -2.24 -9.98 9.70
C SER A 13 -3.03 -8.68 9.87
N GLU A 14 -2.31 -7.55 9.92
CA GLU A 14 -2.90 -6.24 10.14
C GLU A 14 -2.40 -5.23 9.12
N SER A 15 -3.28 -4.26 8.79
CA SER A 15 -2.88 -3.07 8.06
C SER A 15 -1.96 -2.20 8.93
N TRP A 16 -1.35 -1.19 8.33
CA TRP A 16 -0.40 -0.33 9.04
C TRP A 16 -1.03 0.44 10.22
N ASP A 17 -2.35 0.59 10.23
CA ASP A 17 -3.07 1.27 11.32
C ASP A 17 -3.52 0.32 12.45
N GLY A 18 -3.20 -0.97 12.35
CA GLY A 18 -3.57 -1.97 13.35
C GLY A 18 -4.90 -2.69 13.10
N GLU A 19 -5.60 -2.33 12.03
CA GLU A 19 -6.84 -3.01 11.66
C GLU A 19 -6.55 -4.42 11.13
N ARG A 20 -7.32 -5.40 11.59
CA ARG A 20 -7.16 -6.78 11.11
C ARG A 20 -7.52 -6.87 9.63
N LEU A 21 -6.68 -7.56 8.86
CA LEU A 21 -6.95 -7.81 7.46
C LEU A 21 -8.14 -8.74 7.30
N PRO A 22 -8.96 -8.53 6.25
CA PRO A 22 -10.05 -9.45 5.94
C PRO A 22 -9.50 -10.74 5.35
N ALA A 23 -10.37 -11.73 5.19
CA ALA A 23 -10.02 -12.95 4.46
C ALA A 23 -9.68 -12.61 2.99
N TYR A 24 -8.88 -13.47 2.37
CA TYR A 24 -8.64 -13.35 0.93
C TYR A 24 -9.97 -13.51 0.19
N PRO A 25 -10.15 -12.81 -0.94
CA PRO A 25 -11.38 -12.93 -1.70
C PRO A 25 -11.54 -14.33 -2.26
N ALA A 26 -12.80 -14.81 -2.34
CA ALA A 26 -13.10 -16.08 -2.96
C ALA A 26 -13.02 -15.97 -4.50
N GLY A 27 -12.80 -17.08 -5.16
CA GLY A 27 -12.76 -17.16 -6.61
C GLY A 27 -11.35 -17.37 -7.14
N THR A 28 -11.19 -17.21 -8.44
CA THR A 28 -9.88 -17.40 -9.10
C THR A 28 -8.95 -16.26 -8.69
N PRO A 29 -7.80 -16.57 -8.08
CA PRO A 29 -6.86 -15.51 -7.68
C PRO A 29 -6.40 -14.69 -8.88
N ARG A 30 -6.27 -13.40 -8.66
CA ARG A 30 -5.72 -12.48 -9.66
C ARG A 30 -4.63 -11.67 -8.98
N VAL A 31 -3.41 -11.83 -9.46
CA VAL A 31 -2.24 -11.13 -8.93
C VAL A 31 -1.99 -9.88 -9.77
N THR A 32 -1.90 -8.74 -9.12
CA THR A 32 -1.57 -7.49 -9.80
C THR A 32 -0.41 -6.84 -9.05
N ILE A 33 0.59 -6.41 -9.79
CA ILE A 33 1.71 -5.62 -9.25
C ILE A 33 1.75 -4.32 -10.03
N LEU A 34 1.70 -3.20 -9.32
CA LEU A 34 1.75 -1.87 -9.90
C LEU A 34 2.99 -1.14 -9.42
N ARG A 35 3.59 -0.37 -10.31
CA ARG A 35 4.64 0.58 -9.97
C ARG A 35 4.03 1.96 -10.00
N GLY A 36 4.09 2.66 -8.87
CA GLY A 36 3.61 4.04 -8.76
C GLY A 36 4.76 5.01 -8.63
N VAL A 37 4.63 6.17 -9.26
CA VAL A 37 5.58 7.27 -9.11
C VAL A 37 4.78 8.49 -8.71
N VAL A 38 5.12 9.06 -7.54
CA VAL A 38 4.42 10.22 -6.99
C VAL A 38 5.42 11.37 -6.92
N GLN A 39 5.19 12.42 -7.69
CA GLN A 39 6.07 13.57 -7.72
C GLN A 39 6.00 14.35 -6.41
N PRO A 40 7.05 15.12 -6.05
CA PRO A 40 7.02 15.96 -4.85
C PRO A 40 5.79 16.86 -4.85
N GLY A 41 5.07 16.88 -3.73
CA GLY A 41 3.86 17.66 -3.56
C GLY A 41 2.60 17.03 -4.15
N ALA A 42 2.70 15.97 -4.92
CA ALA A 42 1.53 15.31 -5.49
C ALA A 42 0.78 14.50 -4.44
N LYS A 43 -0.52 14.42 -4.61
CA LYS A 43 -1.43 13.75 -3.70
C LYS A 43 -2.36 12.86 -4.50
N VAL A 44 -2.41 11.59 -4.12
CA VAL A 44 -3.34 10.63 -4.70
C VAL A 44 -4.73 10.92 -4.11
N ALA A 45 -5.76 10.96 -4.96
CA ALA A 45 -7.11 11.23 -4.49
C ALA A 45 -7.56 10.20 -3.45
N MET A 46 -8.45 10.64 -2.56
CA MET A 46 -9.05 9.75 -1.54
C MET A 46 -9.70 8.55 -2.22
N HIS A 47 -9.36 7.36 -1.78
CA HIS A 47 -9.84 6.10 -2.34
C HIS A 47 -9.83 5.02 -1.27
N ARG A 48 -10.42 3.88 -1.58
CA ARG A 48 -10.36 2.70 -0.73
C ARG A 48 -10.08 1.46 -1.56
N HIS A 49 -9.50 0.46 -0.93
CA HIS A 49 -9.24 -0.84 -1.54
C HIS A 49 -10.20 -1.87 -0.95
N GLY A 50 -10.80 -2.69 -1.81
CA GLY A 50 -11.62 -3.82 -1.38
C GLY A 50 -10.83 -5.12 -1.26
N VAL A 51 -9.54 -5.11 -1.63
CA VAL A 51 -8.66 -6.27 -1.58
C VAL A 51 -7.41 -5.95 -0.79
N ILE A 52 -6.79 -6.99 -0.21
CA ILE A 52 -5.52 -6.84 0.48
C ILE A 52 -4.46 -6.39 -0.50
N ASN A 53 -3.70 -5.37 -0.12
CA ASN A 53 -2.57 -4.92 -0.93
C ASN A 53 -1.43 -4.48 -0.02
N ALA A 54 -0.23 -4.79 -0.49
CA ALA A 54 0.99 -4.52 0.25
C ALA A 54 2.12 -4.29 -0.73
N GLY A 55 3.13 -3.56 -0.30
CA GLY A 55 4.24 -3.26 -1.17
C GLY A 55 5.43 -2.70 -0.45
N VAL A 56 6.31 -2.09 -1.22
CA VAL A 56 7.55 -1.55 -0.71
C VAL A 56 7.84 -0.20 -1.35
N ILE A 57 8.36 0.72 -0.55
CA ILE A 57 8.87 2.00 -1.05
C ILE A 57 10.26 1.75 -1.60
N LEU A 58 10.46 2.03 -2.89
CA LEU A 58 11.77 1.87 -3.52
C LEU A 58 12.63 3.11 -3.36
N ARG A 59 12.01 4.29 -3.37
CA ARG A 59 12.71 5.57 -3.33
C ARG A 59 11.79 6.64 -2.76
N GLY A 60 12.38 7.62 -2.07
CA GLY A 60 11.62 8.73 -1.50
C GLY A 60 10.83 8.34 -0.28
N GLU A 61 9.74 9.05 -0.06
CA GLU A 61 8.84 8.75 1.05
C GLU A 61 7.39 8.98 0.65
N LEU A 62 6.49 8.24 1.30
CA LEU A 62 5.06 8.37 1.07
C LEU A 62 4.35 8.49 2.40
N THR A 63 3.54 9.53 2.55
CA THR A 63 2.69 9.69 3.72
C THR A 63 1.29 9.23 3.35
N VAL A 64 0.77 8.27 4.10
CA VAL A 64 -0.60 7.76 3.91
C VAL A 64 -1.47 8.31 5.02
N VAL A 65 -2.60 8.88 4.65
CA VAL A 65 -3.54 9.53 5.56
C VAL A 65 -4.89 8.85 5.46
N SER A 66 -5.38 8.32 6.59
CA SER A 66 -6.70 7.71 6.69
C SER A 66 -7.77 8.79 6.85
N GLU A 67 -8.99 8.50 6.43
CA GLU A 67 -10.13 9.41 6.65
C GLU A 67 -10.35 9.73 8.14
N THR A 68 -9.84 8.88 9.04
CA THR A 68 -9.94 9.11 10.49
C THR A 68 -8.89 10.10 11.00
N GLY A 69 -7.99 10.56 10.13
CA GLY A 69 -6.92 11.49 10.50
C GLY A 69 -5.62 10.84 10.96
N VAL A 70 -5.60 9.51 11.06
CA VAL A 70 -4.37 8.80 11.38
C VAL A 70 -3.48 8.80 10.14
N GLU A 71 -2.21 9.12 10.33
CA GLU A 71 -1.26 9.12 9.20
C GLU A 71 0.05 8.48 9.58
N ARG A 72 0.76 8.00 8.57
CA ARG A 72 2.09 7.42 8.73
C ARG A 72 2.92 7.66 7.49
N THR A 73 4.20 7.97 7.69
CA THR A 73 5.15 8.15 6.59
C THR A 73 6.02 6.90 6.47
N PHE A 74 6.09 6.39 5.25
CA PHE A 74 6.92 5.23 4.89
C PHE A 74 8.07 5.71 4.03
N ARG A 75 9.26 5.19 4.28
CA ARG A 75 10.49 5.58 3.60
C ARG A 75 11.07 4.43 2.77
N ALA A 76 12.01 4.75 1.90
CA ALA A 76 12.66 3.77 1.04
C ALA A 76 13.11 2.54 1.85
N GLY A 77 12.80 1.35 1.33
CA GLY A 77 13.11 0.08 1.96
C GLY A 77 12.05 -0.43 2.93
N GLU A 78 11.06 0.39 3.29
CA GLU A 78 10.00 -0.03 4.21
C GLU A 78 8.85 -0.68 3.47
N GLY A 79 8.25 -1.69 4.11
CA GLY A 79 7.04 -2.35 3.61
C GLY A 79 5.79 -1.63 4.11
N VAL A 80 4.76 -1.66 3.28
CA VAL A 80 3.46 -1.04 3.57
C VAL A 80 2.38 -2.07 3.38
N VAL A 81 1.55 -2.28 4.40
CA VAL A 81 0.30 -3.04 4.24
C VAL A 81 -0.83 -2.05 4.32
N GLU A 82 -1.50 -1.83 3.18
CA GLU A 82 -2.50 -0.78 3.08
C GLU A 82 -3.79 -1.11 3.81
N LEU A 83 -4.57 -0.06 4.05
CA LEU A 83 -5.88 -0.18 4.67
C LEU A 83 -6.85 -0.84 3.69
N VAL A 84 -7.69 -1.74 4.19
CA VAL A 84 -8.73 -2.38 3.39
C VAL A 84 -10.09 -1.90 3.85
N GLY A 85 -10.88 -1.36 2.92
CA GLY A 85 -12.21 -0.84 3.21
C GLY A 85 -12.24 0.56 3.79
N THR A 86 -11.13 1.07 4.29
CA THR A 86 -11.05 2.40 4.89
C THR A 86 -10.53 3.40 3.87
N PRO A 87 -11.26 4.48 3.60
CA PRO A 87 -10.79 5.52 2.70
C PRO A 87 -9.49 6.16 3.20
N HIS A 88 -8.58 6.40 2.27
CA HIS A 88 -7.29 7.01 2.56
C HIS A 88 -6.70 7.64 1.30
N TYR A 89 -5.66 8.42 1.47
CA TYR A 89 -4.88 8.93 0.35
C TYR A 89 -3.40 8.90 0.70
N GLY A 90 -2.56 8.87 -0.34
CA GLY A 90 -1.13 9.00 -0.20
C GLY A 90 -0.67 10.33 -0.76
N GLU A 91 0.39 10.90 -0.18
CA GLU A 91 1.00 12.09 -0.72
C GLU A 91 2.51 12.08 -0.50
N ASN A 92 3.20 12.74 -1.40
CA ASN A 92 4.63 12.91 -1.29
C ASN A 92 4.94 14.28 -0.70
N ARG A 93 5.31 14.29 0.58
CA ARG A 93 5.71 15.52 1.30
C ARG A 93 7.21 15.76 1.22
N GLY A 94 7.93 14.91 0.50
CA GLY A 94 9.38 14.99 0.36
C GLY A 94 9.81 15.88 -0.78
N ARG A 95 11.11 15.83 -1.08
CA ARG A 95 11.75 16.67 -2.10
C ARG A 95 12.09 15.94 -3.37
N GLU A 96 12.01 14.61 -3.37
CA GLU A 96 12.26 13.79 -4.56
C GLU A 96 11.02 12.97 -4.88
N ALA A 97 10.96 12.45 -6.11
CA ALA A 97 9.88 11.57 -6.50
C ALA A 97 9.88 10.31 -5.64
N THR A 98 8.71 9.87 -5.23
CA THR A 98 8.52 8.62 -4.52
C THR A 98 8.19 7.53 -5.53
N GLU A 99 8.82 6.38 -5.36
CA GLU A 99 8.58 5.22 -6.21
C GLU A 99 8.18 4.04 -5.33
N VAL A 100 7.03 3.43 -5.63
CA VAL A 100 6.51 2.31 -4.86
C VAL A 100 6.16 1.14 -5.78
N ILE A 101 6.28 -0.07 -5.25
CA ILE A 101 5.77 -1.27 -5.88
C ILE A 101 4.68 -1.82 -4.97
N MET A 102 3.46 -1.99 -5.51
CA MET A 102 2.33 -2.52 -4.74
C MET A 102 1.81 -3.80 -5.38
N PHE A 103 1.63 -4.82 -4.55
CA PHE A 103 1.01 -6.09 -4.89
C PHE A 103 -0.43 -6.10 -4.38
N TYR A 104 -1.36 -6.57 -5.20
CA TYR A 104 -2.78 -6.70 -4.87
C TYR A 104 -3.20 -8.15 -4.92
N ALA A 105 -3.78 -8.65 -3.84
CA ALA A 105 -4.30 -10.01 -3.72
C ALA A 105 -5.77 -10.03 -4.12
N GLY A 106 -6.03 -9.93 -5.42
CA GLY A 106 -7.37 -9.85 -5.96
C GLY A 106 -7.96 -11.19 -6.37
N ALA A 107 -9.16 -11.16 -6.91
CA ALA A 107 -9.83 -12.32 -7.47
C ALA A 107 -10.79 -11.85 -8.58
N GLY A 108 -10.82 -12.58 -9.69
CA GLY A 108 -11.74 -12.29 -10.79
C GLY A 108 -11.68 -10.84 -11.24
N ASN A 109 -12.83 -10.20 -11.29
CA ASN A 109 -12.97 -8.81 -11.73
C ASN A 109 -13.10 -7.80 -10.59
N LEU A 110 -12.74 -8.19 -9.37
CA LEU A 110 -12.80 -7.25 -8.25
C LEU A 110 -11.91 -6.03 -8.54
N PRO A 111 -12.41 -4.81 -8.33
CA PRO A 111 -11.59 -3.62 -8.54
C PRO A 111 -10.48 -3.55 -7.50
N LEU A 112 -9.32 -3.03 -7.91
CA LEU A 112 -8.18 -2.86 -7.01
C LEU A 112 -8.39 -1.68 -6.06
N SER A 113 -9.09 -0.67 -6.53
CA SER A 113 -9.41 0.51 -5.72
C SER A 113 -10.69 1.16 -6.26
N GLU A 114 -11.33 1.94 -5.39
CA GLU A 114 -12.52 2.69 -5.73
C GLU A 114 -12.37 4.12 -5.21
N PRO A 115 -12.85 5.14 -5.99
CA PRO A 115 -12.85 6.51 -5.49
C PRO A 115 -13.67 6.62 -4.22
N SER A 116 -13.27 7.51 -3.34
CA SER A 116 -14.01 7.84 -2.13
C SER A 116 -14.09 9.34 -1.98
N GLU A 117 -15.24 9.81 -1.50
CA GLU A 117 -15.45 11.23 -1.28
C GLU A 117 -15.11 11.66 0.14
#